data_5e9ab8eaa617876dc33e7a91ccfe331b
#
_entry.id   5e9ab8eaa617876dc33e7a91ccfe331b
#
_cell.length_a   1.000
_cell.length_b   1.000
_cell.length_c   1.000
_cell.angle_alpha   90.00
_cell.angle_beta   90.00
_cell.angle_gamma   90.00
#
_symmetry.space_group_name_H-M   'P 1'
#
loop_
_entity.id
_entity.type
_entity.pdbx_description
1 polymer ?
#
loop_
_entity_poly.entity_id
_entity_poly.type
_entity_poly.pdbx_seq_one_letter_code
_entity_poly.pdbx_strand_id
1 'polypeptide(L)'
;DDLDRLGEFQAEWLRGGPVRRWVTRAYKDQPIYTFETGGSTGVPKSRININDFRIDYELYSKTLPDDKFPKGADWLMVGPSGPRRLRLAIEHLAQHRGGICFMVDLDPRWVIKLIKMGEMEMMELYKRHVIDQALTLLRAHDGIHCLFTTPKRLKPLCENLWPKKMAINA
;
A
#
# COMPACT_ATOMS: atom_id res chain seq x y z
N ASP A 1 -30.72 -0.47 23.22
CA ASP A 1 -30.27 -0.64 21.84
C ASP A 1 -29.37 -1.87 21.77
N ASP A 2 -29.47 -2.71 20.74
CA ASP A 2 -28.68 -3.97 20.70
C ASP A 2 -27.18 -3.69 20.56
N LEU A 3 -26.80 -2.52 20.06
CA LEU A 3 -25.40 -2.10 19.99
C LEU A 3 -24.77 -1.86 21.37
N ASP A 4 -25.54 -1.38 22.34
CA ASP A 4 -25.07 -1.12 23.70
C ASP A 4 -24.72 -2.42 24.45
N ARG A 5 -25.28 -3.56 24.00
CA ARG A 5 -24.99 -4.88 24.55
C ARG A 5 -23.68 -5.48 24.08
N LEU A 6 -23.09 -4.97 22.98
CA LEU A 6 -21.85 -5.51 22.44
C LEU A 6 -20.61 -5.09 23.24
N GLY A 7 -20.72 -4.04 24.06
CA GLY A 7 -19.60 -3.48 24.79
C GLY A 7 -18.54 -2.85 23.87
N GLU A 8 -17.47 -2.37 24.46
CA GLU A 8 -16.37 -1.77 23.71
C GLU A 8 -15.43 -2.82 23.11
N PHE A 9 -15.13 -2.69 21.82
CA PHE A 9 -14.15 -3.52 21.15
C PHE A 9 -12.73 -3.10 21.52
N GLN A 10 -11.96 -4.00 22.13
CA GLN A 10 -10.57 -3.75 22.50
C GLN A 10 -9.65 -4.04 21.32
N ALA A 11 -8.91 -3.03 20.84
CA ALA A 11 -8.02 -3.16 19.69
C ALA A 11 -6.92 -4.24 19.89
N GLU A 12 -6.58 -4.56 21.15
CA GLU A 12 -5.60 -5.59 21.48
C GLU A 12 -6.09 -7.02 21.15
N TRP A 13 -7.41 -7.23 21.07
CA TRP A 13 -7.98 -8.52 20.65
C TRP A 13 -7.61 -8.91 19.23
N LEU A 14 -7.15 -7.95 18.41
CA LEU A 14 -6.67 -8.20 17.06
C LEU A 14 -5.24 -8.75 17.02
N ARG A 15 -4.55 -8.85 18.17
CA ARG A 15 -3.20 -9.40 18.24
C ARG A 15 -3.24 -10.91 18.49
N GLY A 16 -2.53 -11.65 17.64
CA GLY A 16 -2.40 -13.11 17.75
C GLY A 16 -3.73 -13.87 17.69
N GLY A 17 -3.65 -15.17 17.91
CA GLY A 17 -4.79 -16.09 17.87
C GLY A 17 -5.39 -16.31 16.47
N PRO A 18 -6.42 -17.18 16.37
CA PRO A 18 -7.02 -17.47 15.07
C PRO A 18 -7.76 -16.25 14.53
N VAL A 19 -7.26 -15.69 13.40
CA VAL A 19 -7.87 -14.51 12.75
C VAL A 19 -9.32 -14.79 12.34
N ARG A 20 -9.62 -16.03 11.97
CA ARG A 20 -10.99 -16.46 11.58
C ARG A 20 -12.05 -16.32 12.67
N ARG A 21 -11.66 -16.14 13.94
CA ARG A 21 -12.62 -15.86 15.04
C ARG A 21 -13.42 -14.56 14.83
N TRP A 22 -12.88 -13.65 14.01
CA TRP A 22 -13.53 -12.37 13.67
C TRP A 22 -14.41 -12.44 12.42
N VAL A 23 -14.44 -13.61 11.75
CA VAL A 23 -15.28 -13.81 10.55
C VAL A 23 -16.66 -14.28 11.02
N THR A 24 -17.68 -13.53 10.68
CA THR A 24 -19.05 -13.93 10.99
C THR A 24 -19.46 -15.16 10.19
N ARG A 25 -20.38 -15.98 10.71
CA ARG A 25 -20.79 -17.24 10.07
C ARG A 25 -21.32 -17.05 8.66
N ALA A 26 -22.00 -15.94 8.39
CA ALA A 26 -22.53 -15.62 7.06
C ALA A 26 -21.44 -15.44 5.98
N TYR A 27 -20.20 -15.15 6.37
CA TYR A 27 -19.09 -14.88 5.45
C TYR A 27 -17.96 -15.91 5.51
N LYS A 28 -18.18 -17.04 6.21
CA LYS A 28 -17.13 -18.05 6.45
C LYS A 28 -16.51 -18.62 5.15
N ASP A 29 -17.30 -18.69 4.09
CA ASP A 29 -16.94 -19.27 2.81
C ASP A 29 -16.56 -18.20 1.75
N GLN A 30 -16.54 -16.93 2.14
CA GLN A 30 -16.14 -15.82 1.29
C GLN A 30 -14.61 -15.67 1.25
N PRO A 31 -14.05 -15.12 0.16
CA PRO A 31 -12.65 -14.69 0.14
C PRO A 31 -12.35 -13.70 1.27
N ILE A 32 -11.33 -14.02 2.06
CA ILE A 32 -10.93 -13.22 3.22
C ILE A 32 -9.53 -12.68 2.98
N TYR A 33 -9.38 -11.38 3.17
CA TYR A 33 -8.10 -10.69 3.12
C TYR A 33 -7.65 -10.34 4.54
N THR A 34 -6.38 -10.60 4.84
CA THR A 34 -5.79 -10.24 6.12
C THR A 34 -4.78 -9.13 5.91
N PHE A 35 -4.94 -8.06 6.68
CA PHE A 35 -4.01 -6.94 6.71
C PHE A 35 -3.40 -6.81 8.10
N GLU A 36 -2.12 -6.47 8.13
CA GLU A 36 -1.37 -6.35 9.38
C GLU A 36 -0.88 -4.91 9.59
N THR A 37 -0.83 -4.50 10.87
CA THR A 37 -0.13 -3.28 11.27
C THR A 37 1.38 -3.50 11.20
N GLY A 38 2.16 -2.41 11.34
CA GLY A 38 3.63 -2.46 11.26
C GLY A 38 4.33 -3.37 12.26
N GLY A 39 3.66 -3.77 13.34
CA GLY A 39 4.24 -4.65 14.36
C GLY A 39 5.44 -4.03 15.10
N SER A 40 5.59 -2.71 15.12
CA SER A 40 6.70 -2.01 15.78
C SER A 40 6.78 -2.25 17.29
N THR A 41 5.68 -2.64 17.90
CA THR A 41 5.52 -2.88 19.34
C THR A 41 5.32 -4.35 19.71
N GLY A 42 5.66 -5.29 18.80
CA GLY A 42 5.50 -6.73 19.02
C GLY A 42 4.62 -7.39 17.97
N VAL A 43 3.69 -8.27 18.39
CA VAL A 43 2.80 -9.00 17.48
C VAL A 43 1.91 -8.03 16.71
N PRO A 44 1.90 -8.06 15.37
CA PRO A 44 1.04 -7.20 14.56
C PRO A 44 -0.44 -7.40 14.89
N LYS A 45 -1.22 -6.32 14.79
CA LYS A 45 -2.68 -6.45 14.77
C LYS A 45 -3.11 -6.92 13.39
N SER A 46 -3.82 -8.02 13.35
CA SER A 46 -4.39 -8.55 12.11
C SER A 46 -5.84 -8.08 11.98
N ARG A 47 -6.16 -7.48 10.85
CA ARG A 47 -7.51 -7.07 10.48
C ARG A 47 -7.96 -7.89 9.30
N ILE A 48 -9.19 -8.34 9.34
CA ILE A 48 -9.81 -9.02 8.22
C ILE A 48 -10.70 -8.05 7.45
N ASN A 49 -10.68 -8.20 6.14
CA ASN A 49 -11.67 -7.59 5.25
C ASN A 49 -12.24 -8.70 4.35
N ILE A 50 -13.50 -8.60 4.07
CA ILE A 50 -14.18 -9.46 3.15
C ILE A 50 -14.36 -8.65 1.88
N ASN A 51 -14.88 -8.51 1.05
CA ASN A 51 -14.94 -7.86 -0.25
C ASN A 51 -15.22 -6.33 -0.22
N ASP A 52 -15.49 -5.77 0.94
CA ASP A 52 -15.91 -4.39 1.15
C ASP A 52 -14.88 -3.35 0.66
N PHE A 53 -13.59 -3.59 0.91
CA PHE A 53 -12.54 -2.64 0.54
C PHE A 53 -12.42 -2.45 -0.99
N ARG A 54 -12.73 -3.49 -1.77
CA ARG A 54 -12.74 -3.41 -3.23
C ARG A 54 -13.80 -2.42 -3.71
N ILE A 55 -14.99 -2.50 -3.16
CA ILE A 55 -16.11 -1.61 -3.50
C ILE A 55 -15.75 -0.15 -3.23
N ASP A 56 -15.14 0.14 -2.08
CA ASP A 56 -14.71 1.49 -1.72
C ASP A 56 -13.77 2.09 -2.79
N TYR A 57 -12.78 1.31 -3.25
CA TYR A 57 -11.80 1.81 -4.23
C TYR A 57 -12.34 1.87 -5.66
N GLU A 58 -13.25 1.00 -6.02
CA GLU A 58 -13.99 1.08 -7.27
C GLU A 58 -14.86 2.36 -7.32
N LEU A 59 -15.54 2.69 -6.22
CA LEU A 59 -16.30 3.93 -6.11
C LEU A 59 -15.38 5.16 -6.12
N TYR A 60 -14.29 5.12 -5.35
CA TYR A 60 -13.31 6.20 -5.33
C TYR A 60 -12.69 6.44 -6.71
N SER A 61 -12.41 5.40 -7.49
CA SER A 61 -11.85 5.53 -8.83
C SER A 61 -12.71 6.38 -9.77
N LYS A 62 -14.03 6.38 -9.56
CA LYS A 62 -14.99 7.18 -10.34
C LYS A 62 -14.94 8.67 -10.02
N THR A 63 -14.38 9.04 -8.87
CA THR A 63 -14.23 10.45 -8.46
C THR A 63 -12.95 11.09 -8.99
N LEU A 64 -12.01 10.29 -9.51
CA LEU A 64 -10.76 10.80 -10.04
C LEU A 64 -10.98 11.41 -11.43
N PRO A 65 -10.54 12.66 -11.66
CA PRO A 65 -10.69 13.32 -12.97
C PRO A 65 -9.80 12.64 -14.02
N ASP A 66 -10.36 12.38 -15.20
CA ASP A 66 -9.70 11.64 -16.28
C ASP A 66 -8.53 12.42 -16.91
N ASP A 67 -8.52 13.75 -16.82
CA ASP A 67 -7.43 14.61 -17.28
C ASP A 67 -6.17 14.52 -16.42
N LYS A 68 -6.31 14.16 -15.13
CA LYS A 68 -5.21 13.97 -14.18
C LYS A 68 -4.83 12.50 -14.01
N PHE A 69 -5.81 11.63 -14.11
CA PHE A 69 -5.68 10.19 -13.91
C PHE A 69 -6.33 9.47 -15.10
N PRO A 70 -5.65 9.41 -16.26
CA PRO A 70 -6.24 8.85 -17.48
C PRO A 70 -6.70 7.41 -17.30
N LYS A 71 -7.83 7.06 -17.94
CA LYS A 71 -8.26 5.66 -18.04
C LYS A 71 -7.26 4.86 -18.87
N GLY A 72 -6.97 3.63 -18.44
CA GLY A 72 -5.98 2.78 -19.09
C GLY A 72 -4.52 3.12 -18.73
N ALA A 73 -4.27 4.21 -18.01
CA ALA A 73 -2.93 4.54 -17.56
C ALA A 73 -2.43 3.57 -16.48
N ASP A 74 -1.17 3.20 -16.55
CA ASP A 74 -0.52 2.39 -15.55
C ASP A 74 -0.07 3.23 -14.36
N TRP A 75 -0.01 2.59 -13.22
CA TRP A 75 0.30 3.19 -11.93
C TRP A 75 1.59 2.62 -11.37
N LEU A 76 2.36 3.44 -10.68
CA LEU A 76 3.47 3.01 -9.84
C LEU A 76 3.19 3.33 -8.38
N MET A 77 3.17 2.32 -7.52
CA MET A 77 3.10 2.50 -6.08
C MET A 77 4.48 2.40 -5.45
N VAL A 78 4.99 3.52 -4.93
CA VAL A 78 6.22 3.56 -4.12
C VAL A 78 5.83 3.68 -2.66
N GLY A 79 5.47 2.55 -2.08
CA GLY A 79 4.95 2.43 -0.73
C GLY A 79 5.09 1.01 -0.18
N PRO A 80 4.67 0.76 1.08
CA PRO A 80 4.74 -0.56 1.69
C PRO A 80 3.98 -1.62 0.90
N SER A 81 4.69 -2.65 0.40
CA SER A 81 4.17 -3.70 -0.48
C SER A 81 3.77 -5.00 0.24
N GLY A 82 4.04 -5.10 1.55
CA GLY A 82 3.69 -6.27 2.35
C GLY A 82 2.17 -6.44 2.58
N PRO A 83 1.76 -7.11 3.66
CA PRO A 83 0.35 -7.39 3.96
C PRO A 83 -0.38 -6.12 4.40
N ARG A 84 -0.44 -5.13 3.52
CA ARG A 84 -1.02 -3.81 3.76
C ARG A 84 -2.28 -3.61 2.92
N ARG A 85 -3.32 -3.08 3.56
CA ARG A 85 -4.55 -2.72 2.85
C ARG A 85 -4.28 -1.76 1.69
N LEU A 86 -3.38 -0.81 1.89
CA LEU A 86 -3.06 0.21 0.88
C LEU A 86 -2.54 -0.38 -0.43
N ARG A 87 -1.71 -1.43 -0.36
CA ARG A 87 -1.23 -2.13 -1.56
C ARG A 87 -2.40 -2.60 -2.43
N LEU A 88 -3.29 -3.42 -1.86
CA LEU A 88 -4.43 -3.97 -2.59
C LEU A 88 -5.40 -2.87 -3.04
N ALA A 89 -5.53 -1.83 -2.24
CA ALA A 89 -6.34 -0.67 -2.57
C ALA A 89 -5.91 0.02 -3.87
N ILE A 90 -4.61 0.32 -3.99
CA ILE A 90 -4.08 0.99 -5.18
C ILE A 90 -4.09 0.05 -6.39
N GLU A 91 -3.84 -1.24 -6.18
CA GLU A 91 -3.95 -2.25 -7.22
C GLU A 91 -5.38 -2.31 -7.80
N HIS A 92 -6.40 -2.38 -6.94
CA HIS A 92 -7.80 -2.35 -7.38
C HIS A 92 -8.19 -1.02 -8.05
N LEU A 93 -7.70 0.10 -7.51
CA LEU A 93 -7.92 1.41 -8.12
C LEU A 93 -7.40 1.47 -9.55
N ALA A 94 -6.15 1.05 -9.77
CA ALA A 94 -5.54 1.01 -11.10
C ALA A 94 -6.30 0.08 -12.05
N GLN A 95 -6.57 -1.16 -11.63
CA GLN A 95 -7.28 -2.14 -12.43
C GLN A 95 -8.70 -1.69 -12.79
N HIS A 96 -9.42 -1.08 -11.85
CA HIS A 96 -10.77 -0.57 -12.11
C HIS A 96 -10.78 0.58 -13.13
N ARG A 97 -9.66 1.30 -13.26
CA ARG A 97 -9.45 2.31 -14.29
C ARG A 97 -8.88 1.75 -15.60
N GLY A 98 -8.67 0.43 -15.69
CA GLY A 98 -8.19 -0.26 -16.89
C GLY A 98 -6.66 -0.27 -17.04
N GLY A 99 -5.92 0.15 -16.01
CA GLY A 99 -4.45 0.11 -15.98
C GLY A 99 -3.89 -1.02 -15.12
N ILE A 100 -2.56 -1.09 -15.07
CA ILE A 100 -1.78 -2.02 -14.24
C ILE A 100 -1.13 -1.25 -13.10
N CYS A 101 -1.00 -1.85 -11.93
CA CYS A 101 -0.26 -1.27 -10.82
C CYS A 101 1.09 -1.98 -10.62
N PHE A 102 2.17 -1.28 -10.94
CA PHE A 102 3.53 -1.69 -10.59
C PHE A 102 3.84 -1.31 -9.15
N MET A 103 4.65 -2.11 -8.47
CA MET A 103 4.99 -1.90 -7.07
C MET A 103 6.49 -2.13 -6.84
N VAL A 104 7.02 -1.46 -5.83
CA VAL A 104 8.39 -1.69 -5.33
C VAL A 104 8.34 -2.51 -4.04
N ASP A 105 9.40 -3.26 -3.77
CA ASP A 105 9.54 -3.98 -2.50
C ASP A 105 9.98 -3.03 -1.39
N LEU A 106 9.03 -2.71 -0.49
CA LEU A 106 9.28 -1.88 0.68
C LEU A 106 8.73 -2.54 1.94
N ASP A 107 9.61 -2.97 2.83
CA ASP A 107 9.24 -3.45 4.16
C ASP A 107 9.57 -2.41 5.24
N PRO A 108 8.56 -1.69 5.78
CA PRO A 108 8.76 -0.75 6.88
C PRO A 108 9.26 -1.40 8.17
N ARG A 109 9.00 -2.70 8.37
CA ARG A 109 9.45 -3.44 9.56
C ARG A 109 10.96 -3.60 9.54
N TRP A 110 11.52 -3.85 8.36
CA TRP A 110 12.97 -3.91 8.19
C TRP A 110 13.64 -2.57 8.47
N VAL A 111 13.08 -1.48 7.97
CA VAL A 111 13.57 -0.12 8.26
C VAL A 111 13.58 0.17 9.77
N ILE A 112 12.47 -0.17 10.47
CA ILE A 112 12.39 0.00 11.94
C ILE A 112 13.44 -0.86 12.65
N LYS A 113 13.67 -2.08 12.18
CA LYS A 113 14.68 -2.98 12.75
C LYS A 113 16.09 -2.39 12.60
N LEU A 114 16.45 -1.89 11.42
CA LEU A 114 17.73 -1.24 11.18
C LEU A 114 17.96 -0.02 12.09
N ILE A 115 16.94 0.81 12.25
CA ILE A 115 16.98 1.96 13.17
C ILE A 115 17.24 1.50 14.61
N LYS A 116 16.53 0.47 15.08
CA LYS A 116 16.72 -0.08 16.44
C LYS A 116 18.10 -0.68 16.67
N MET A 117 18.73 -1.18 15.63
CA MET A 117 20.09 -1.74 15.65
C MET A 117 21.18 -0.67 15.50
N GLY A 118 20.81 0.57 15.21
CA GLY A 118 21.78 1.65 14.93
C GLY A 118 22.40 1.58 13.53
N GLU A 119 21.90 0.72 12.65
CA GLU A 119 22.43 0.46 11.31
C GLU A 119 21.97 1.53 10.29
N MET A 120 22.42 2.77 10.52
CA MET A 120 21.95 3.92 9.74
C MET A 120 22.43 3.89 8.28
N GLU A 121 23.64 3.41 8.02
CA GLU A 121 24.15 3.26 6.65
C GLU A 121 23.37 2.23 5.86
N MET A 122 23.07 1.09 6.46
CA MET A 122 22.22 0.05 5.85
C MET A 122 20.80 0.56 5.60
N MET A 123 20.27 1.36 6.49
CA MET A 123 18.96 2.00 6.32
C MET A 123 18.96 2.94 5.10
N GLU A 124 20.00 3.76 4.94
CA GLU A 124 20.11 4.67 3.80
C GLU A 124 20.35 3.90 2.49
N LEU A 125 21.11 2.82 2.52
CA LEU A 125 21.29 1.92 1.38
C LEU A 125 19.96 1.30 0.95
N TYR A 126 19.17 0.82 1.91
CA TYR A 126 17.85 0.25 1.63
C TYR A 126 16.88 1.29 1.05
N LYS A 127 16.88 2.52 1.57
CA LYS A 127 16.06 3.61 1.01
C LYS A 127 16.44 3.90 -0.46
N ARG A 128 17.74 3.95 -0.76
CA ARG A 128 18.22 4.13 -2.14
C ARG A 128 17.76 2.99 -3.03
N HIS A 129 17.90 1.74 -2.57
CA HIS A 129 17.45 0.58 -3.31
C HIS A 129 15.95 0.65 -3.68
N VAL A 130 15.09 1.11 -2.77
CA VAL A 130 13.66 1.32 -3.06
C VAL A 130 13.45 2.36 -4.16
N ILE A 131 14.23 3.44 -4.17
CA ILE A 131 14.17 4.46 -5.22
C ILE A 131 14.67 3.88 -6.55
N ASP A 132 15.75 3.11 -6.54
CA ASP A 132 16.32 2.48 -7.75
C ASP A 132 15.34 1.48 -8.38
N GLN A 133 14.61 0.71 -7.61
CA GLN A 133 13.51 -0.14 -8.10
C GLN A 133 12.46 0.72 -8.84
N ALA A 134 12.01 1.82 -8.24
CA ALA A 134 11.02 2.70 -8.86
C ALA A 134 11.54 3.32 -10.16
N LEU A 135 12.79 3.78 -10.16
CA LEU A 135 13.44 4.34 -11.36
C LEU A 135 13.58 3.30 -12.48
N THR A 136 13.87 2.06 -12.11
CA THR A 136 13.98 0.95 -13.08
C THR A 136 12.62 0.68 -13.73
N LEU A 137 11.54 0.64 -12.96
CA LEU A 137 10.19 0.47 -13.47
C LEU A 137 9.77 1.62 -14.38
N LEU A 138 10.02 2.87 -13.97
CA LEU A 138 9.69 4.07 -14.76
C LEU A 138 10.47 4.14 -16.08
N ARG A 139 11.66 3.55 -16.16
CA ARG A 139 12.44 3.48 -17.40
C ARG A 139 12.01 2.33 -18.32
N ALA A 140 11.48 1.25 -17.72
CA ALA A 140 11.10 0.05 -18.45
C ALA A 140 9.67 0.12 -19.01
N HIS A 141 8.81 0.99 -18.46
CA HIS A 141 7.37 1.00 -18.76
C HIS A 141 6.89 2.42 -19.05
N ASP A 142 6.75 2.75 -20.33
CA ASP A 142 6.27 4.06 -20.79
C ASP A 142 4.79 4.33 -20.46
N GLY A 143 4.01 3.29 -20.15
CA GLY A 143 2.61 3.39 -19.78
C GLY A 143 2.35 3.90 -18.35
N ILE A 144 3.38 4.02 -17.52
CA ILE A 144 3.25 4.52 -16.15
C ILE A 144 3.06 6.04 -16.17
N HIS A 145 1.83 6.49 -15.97
CA HIS A 145 1.45 7.91 -15.94
C HIS A 145 0.98 8.37 -14.55
N CYS A 146 0.70 7.43 -13.65
CA CYS A 146 0.19 7.73 -12.32
C CYS A 146 1.16 7.23 -11.26
N LEU A 147 1.47 8.09 -10.28
CA LEU A 147 2.36 7.76 -9.16
C LEU A 147 1.62 7.87 -7.84
N PHE A 148 1.63 6.80 -7.07
CA PHE A 148 1.18 6.80 -5.68
C PHE A 148 2.36 6.66 -4.74
N THR A 149 2.65 7.71 -3.98
CA THR A 149 3.78 7.75 -3.04
C THR A 149 3.55 8.75 -1.91
N THR A 150 4.54 8.89 -1.05
CA THR A 150 4.55 9.93 -0.01
C THR A 150 5.49 11.09 -0.41
N PRO A 151 5.27 12.33 0.06
CA PRO A 151 6.17 13.46 -0.25
C PRO A 151 7.63 13.18 0.07
N LYS A 152 7.89 12.42 1.14
CA LYS A 152 9.26 12.04 1.55
C LYS A 152 9.97 11.16 0.52
N ARG A 153 9.25 10.38 -0.27
CA ARG A 153 9.81 9.53 -1.34
C ARG A 153 9.77 10.20 -2.71
N LEU A 154 8.81 11.08 -2.90
CA LEU A 154 8.69 11.84 -4.14
C LEU A 154 9.95 12.68 -4.39
N LYS A 155 10.45 13.38 -3.38
CA LYS A 155 11.64 14.24 -3.50
C LYS A 155 12.85 13.51 -4.11
N PRO A 156 13.36 12.40 -3.53
CA PRO A 156 14.48 11.68 -4.13
C PRO A 156 14.19 11.06 -5.49
N LEU A 157 12.93 10.70 -5.79
CA LEU A 157 12.54 10.28 -7.15
C LEU A 157 12.73 11.42 -8.15
N CYS A 158 12.21 12.61 -7.85
CA CYS A 158 12.36 13.78 -8.71
C CYS A 158 13.83 14.16 -8.90
N GLU A 159 14.64 14.18 -7.84
CA GLU A 159 16.07 14.50 -7.90
C GLU A 159 16.86 13.55 -8.79
N ASN A 160 16.45 12.27 -8.89
CA ASN A 160 17.09 11.28 -9.73
C ASN A 160 16.51 11.17 -11.15
N LEU A 161 15.27 11.64 -11.38
CA LEU A 161 14.64 11.67 -12.70
C LEU A 161 15.03 12.92 -13.49
N TRP A 162 15.13 14.07 -12.82
CA TRP A 162 15.34 15.38 -13.45
C TRP A 162 16.60 15.49 -14.32
N PRO A 163 17.78 14.93 -13.97
CA PRO A 163 18.95 15.02 -14.81
C PRO A 163 18.82 14.30 -16.16
N LYS A 164 17.78 13.49 -16.37
CA LYS A 164 17.59 12.60 -17.54
C LYS A 164 16.42 12.96 -18.45
N LYS A 165 15.88 14.19 -18.39
CA LYS A 165 14.78 14.66 -19.27
C LYS A 165 13.53 13.76 -19.30
N MET A 166 13.09 13.24 -18.17
CA MET A 166 11.73 12.75 -18.07
C MET A 166 10.85 13.92 -17.66
N ALA A 167 9.99 14.40 -18.56
CA ALA A 167 8.98 15.37 -18.24
C ALA A 167 7.97 14.70 -17.29
N ILE A 168 8.00 15.10 -16.01
CA ILE A 168 6.89 14.81 -15.10
C ILE A 168 5.84 15.87 -15.44
N ASN A 169 4.84 15.49 -16.21
CA ASN A 169 3.65 16.31 -16.37
C ASN A 169 2.90 16.29 -15.04
N ALA A 170 3.08 17.34 -14.25
CA ALA A 170 2.38 17.57 -12.98
C ALA A 170 0.96 18.07 -13.25
#